data_4d8c4a67b59fc2536351e69a0e0c934c
#
_entry.id   4d8c4a67b59fc2536351e69a0e0c934c
#
_cell.length_a   1.000
_cell.length_b   1.000
_cell.length_c   1.000
_cell.angle_alpha   90.00
_cell.angle_beta   90.00
_cell.angle_gamma   90.00
#
_symmetry.space_group_name_H-M   'P 1'
#
loop_
_entity.id
_entity.type
_entity.pdbx_description
1 polymer ?
#
loop_
_entity_poly.entity_id
_entity_poly.type
_entity_poly.pdbx_seq_one_letter_code
_entity_poly.pdbx_strand_id
1 'polypeptide(L)'
;MALRREVLFGGLLTLSFGVGASCTCHAQGRQAPNTLGCTLADSDVERIYPNGAPTGQYFSGKEEIVSSSGDRDFDRALANSLARCADLLNVLPGFAFYDDREGLNAYATTRVRMKRADGTVLMGQRLLARLMRQPEAPDACVAAVCAHEFGHILQYKMGLSERLKAGQPTVKRSELNADFFAGYFAGMRKRERASFPAEVFAKTQFTFGDNMVNRPGHHGTPAERAAAVVKGFETSYRDKLALGDAVDTSLRYVARL
;
A
#
# COMPACT_ATOMS: atom_id res chain seq x y z
N MET A 1 -4.56 54.52 -22.05
CA MET A 1 -3.12 54.71 -22.30
C MET A 1 -2.46 53.39 -22.03
N ALA A 2 -2.27 52.52 -23.00
CA ALA A 2 -1.12 52.36 -23.90
C ALA A 2 0.14 52.10 -23.07
N LEU A 3 0.86 51.00 -23.19
CA LEU A 3 1.48 50.38 -24.35
C LEU A 3 2.01 48.97 -24.03
N ARG A 4 1.85 48.07 -25.00
CA ARG A 4 2.57 46.80 -25.21
C ARG A 4 4.08 47.02 -25.30
N ARG A 5 4.86 45.95 -24.96
CA ARG A 5 6.04 45.54 -25.78
C ARG A 5 6.37 44.08 -25.58
N GLU A 6 6.19 43.32 -26.62
CA GLU A 6 6.87 42.04 -26.89
C GLU A 6 8.31 42.31 -27.27
N VAL A 7 9.24 41.42 -26.91
CA VAL A 7 10.47 41.20 -27.64
C VAL A 7 10.82 39.71 -27.61
N LEU A 8 10.78 39.11 -28.79
CA LEU A 8 11.39 37.84 -29.20
C LEU A 8 12.90 38.03 -29.43
N PHE A 9 13.71 37.08 -29.05
CA PHE A 9 15.01 36.65 -29.66
C PHE A 9 15.36 35.35 -28.97
N GLY A 10 15.51 34.18 -29.53
CA GLY A 10 16.17 33.79 -30.74
C GLY A 10 17.67 33.53 -30.46
N GLY A 11 18.08 32.32 -30.06
CA GLY A 11 19.48 31.96 -29.89
C GLY A 11 19.69 30.45 -29.95
N LEU A 12 19.95 29.97 -31.15
CA LEU A 12 20.48 28.63 -31.45
C LEU A 12 21.93 28.57 -30.94
N LEU A 13 22.30 27.52 -30.18
CA LEU A 13 23.70 27.16 -30.01
C LEU A 13 23.90 25.65 -30.04
N THR A 14 24.80 25.29 -30.87
CA THR A 14 25.21 24.04 -31.47
C THR A 14 25.84 23.04 -30.51
N LEU A 15 25.65 21.77 -30.88
CA LEU A 15 26.28 20.54 -30.39
C LEU A 15 27.80 20.64 -30.19
N SER A 16 28.26 19.99 -29.13
CA SER A 16 29.60 19.41 -29.06
C SER A 16 29.52 17.98 -28.51
N PHE A 17 29.81 17.01 -29.37
CA PHE A 17 30.02 15.62 -29.01
C PHE A 17 31.35 15.49 -28.26
N GLY A 18 31.29 15.04 -27.02
CA GLY A 18 32.44 14.57 -26.26
C GLY A 18 32.36 13.05 -26.09
N VAL A 19 33.15 12.34 -26.89
CA VAL A 19 33.44 10.91 -26.72
C VAL A 19 34.47 10.80 -25.59
N GLY A 20 34.13 10.12 -24.50
CA GLY A 20 35.04 9.95 -23.38
C GLY A 20 34.73 8.72 -22.50
N ALA A 21 35.48 7.66 -22.80
CA ALA A 21 35.95 6.61 -21.89
C ALA A 21 34.93 5.84 -21.01
N SER A 22 34.70 4.61 -21.44
CA SER A 22 34.17 3.51 -20.64
C SER A 22 34.99 3.25 -19.40
N CYS A 23 34.46 3.56 -18.21
CA CYS A 23 34.90 2.95 -16.95
C CYS A 23 33.91 1.86 -16.59
N THR A 24 34.23 0.61 -16.86
CA THR A 24 33.59 -0.59 -16.35
C THR A 24 33.93 -0.75 -14.88
N CYS A 25 33.20 -0.08 -14.01
CA CYS A 25 33.16 -0.46 -12.59
C CYS A 25 32.08 -1.53 -12.43
N HIS A 26 32.51 -2.79 -12.36
CA HIS A 26 31.71 -3.89 -11.83
C HIS A 26 31.54 -3.69 -10.32
N ALA A 27 30.66 -2.79 -9.93
CA ALA A 27 30.06 -2.84 -8.60
C ALA A 27 28.90 -3.81 -8.70
N GLN A 28 29.11 -5.05 -8.30
CA GLN A 28 28.04 -5.94 -7.90
C GLN A 28 27.40 -5.35 -6.63
N GLY A 29 26.62 -4.29 -6.80
CA GLY A 29 25.68 -3.83 -5.81
C GLY A 29 24.63 -4.92 -5.65
N ARG A 30 24.65 -5.61 -4.53
CA ARG A 30 23.48 -6.36 -4.05
C ARG A 30 22.34 -5.34 -4.03
N GLN A 31 21.47 -5.38 -5.03
CA GLN A 31 20.19 -4.70 -4.95
C GLN A 31 19.47 -5.33 -3.75
N ALA A 32 19.31 -4.54 -2.70
CA ALA A 32 18.39 -4.91 -1.62
C ALA A 32 17.04 -5.18 -2.31
N PRO A 33 16.40 -6.32 -2.03
CA PRO A 33 15.11 -6.62 -2.62
C PRO A 33 14.15 -5.48 -2.26
N ASN A 34 13.42 -4.97 -3.24
CA ASN A 34 12.32 -4.03 -3.04
C ASN A 34 11.20 -4.78 -2.30
N THR A 35 11.35 -4.94 -1.01
CA THR A 35 10.33 -5.49 -0.12
C THR A 35 9.45 -4.34 0.38
N LEU A 36 8.73 -3.73 -0.55
CA LEU A 36 7.58 -2.90 -0.25
C LEU A 36 6.36 -3.79 -0.43
N GLY A 37 5.80 -4.32 0.65
CA GLY A 37 4.63 -5.17 0.53
C GLY A 37 4.32 -5.97 1.79
N CYS A 38 3.09 -6.37 1.90
CA CYS A 38 2.51 -7.14 2.98
C CYS A 38 3.29 -8.38 3.37
N THR A 39 3.16 -8.75 4.62
CA THR A 39 3.65 -10.03 5.13
C THR A 39 2.92 -11.19 4.49
N LEU A 40 3.72 -12.16 4.08
CA LEU A 40 3.23 -13.51 3.89
C LEU A 40 2.86 -14.10 5.26
N ALA A 41 1.72 -14.74 5.39
CA ALA A 41 1.41 -15.55 6.57
C ALA A 41 2.41 -16.72 6.70
N ASP A 42 2.61 -17.26 7.90
CA ASP A 42 3.53 -18.40 8.11
C ASP A 42 3.27 -19.53 7.10
N SER A 43 2.00 -19.87 6.84
CA SER A 43 1.59 -20.86 5.84
C SER A 43 1.96 -20.50 4.40
N ASP A 44 2.05 -19.20 4.07
CA ASP A 44 2.48 -18.76 2.75
C ASP A 44 3.99 -18.86 2.59
N VAL A 45 4.71 -18.53 3.65
CA VAL A 45 6.17 -18.68 3.68
C VAL A 45 6.56 -20.13 3.47
N GLU A 46 5.95 -21.08 4.19
CA GLU A 46 6.19 -22.50 4.02
C GLU A 46 5.85 -23.02 2.61
N ARG A 47 4.76 -22.52 2.04
CA ARG A 47 4.35 -22.91 0.68
C ARG A 47 5.28 -22.36 -0.41
N ILE A 48 5.70 -21.09 -0.27
CA ILE A 48 6.50 -20.38 -1.27
C ILE A 48 7.99 -20.70 -1.13
N TYR A 49 8.43 -20.94 0.09
CA TYR A 49 9.82 -21.25 0.43
C TYR A 49 9.93 -22.57 1.22
N PRO A 50 9.68 -23.72 0.58
CA PRO A 50 9.67 -25.01 1.27
C PRO A 50 11.02 -25.38 1.92
N ASN A 51 12.10 -24.71 1.51
CA ASN A 51 13.46 -24.90 2.07
C ASN A 51 13.86 -23.74 3.02
N GLY A 52 12.91 -22.98 3.51
CA GLY A 52 13.13 -21.81 4.37
C GLY A 52 13.16 -20.48 3.62
N ALA A 53 12.52 -19.46 4.19
CA ALA A 53 12.52 -18.12 3.61
C ALA A 53 13.91 -17.48 3.63
N PRO A 54 14.31 -16.74 2.59
CA PRO A 54 15.52 -15.94 2.64
C PRO A 54 15.48 -14.96 3.82
N THR A 55 16.56 -14.89 4.58
CA THR A 55 16.69 -13.98 5.74
C THR A 55 16.39 -12.55 5.30
N GLY A 56 15.52 -11.82 6.03
CA GLY A 56 15.17 -10.43 5.77
C GLY A 56 13.96 -10.19 4.85
N GLN A 57 13.28 -11.24 4.37
CA GLN A 57 12.05 -11.10 3.56
C GLN A 57 10.78 -11.45 4.33
N TYR A 58 10.88 -11.72 5.61
CA TYR A 58 9.79 -12.22 6.41
C TYR A 58 9.63 -11.43 7.71
N PHE A 59 8.42 -10.96 7.95
CA PHE A 59 8.03 -10.25 9.17
C PHE A 59 7.20 -11.19 10.04
N SER A 60 7.66 -11.41 11.27
CA SER A 60 7.08 -12.44 12.14
C SER A 60 5.79 -12.01 12.86
N GLY A 61 5.46 -10.73 12.83
CA GLY A 61 4.42 -10.16 13.70
C GLY A 61 4.83 -10.08 15.17
N LYS A 62 6.11 -10.30 15.49
CA LYS A 62 6.68 -10.25 16.84
C LYS A 62 7.61 -9.05 17.05
N GLU A 63 7.76 -8.20 16.05
CA GLU A 63 8.62 -7.01 16.10
C GLU A 63 8.28 -6.15 17.32
N GLU A 64 9.29 -5.50 17.90
CA GLU A 64 9.09 -4.58 19.00
C GLU A 64 8.19 -3.43 18.57
N ILE A 65 7.10 -3.23 19.29
CA ILE A 65 6.11 -2.21 18.95
C ILE A 65 6.43 -0.87 19.61
N VAL A 66 6.23 0.19 18.85
CA VAL A 66 6.28 1.58 19.30
C VAL A 66 4.86 2.15 19.25
N SER A 67 4.37 2.66 20.37
CA SER A 67 2.97 3.07 20.51
C SER A 67 2.66 4.47 19.96
N SER A 68 3.67 5.26 19.62
CA SER A 68 3.53 6.66 19.16
C SER A 68 4.48 6.95 18.00
N SER A 69 4.06 7.80 17.07
CA SER A 69 4.93 8.35 16.02
C SER A 69 5.96 9.37 16.57
N GLY A 70 5.71 9.89 17.77
CA GLY A 70 6.42 11.04 18.34
C GLY A 70 5.69 12.37 18.16
N ASP A 71 4.64 12.42 17.34
CA ASP A 71 3.77 13.59 17.13
C ASP A 71 2.36 13.27 17.63
N ARG A 72 1.94 13.91 18.72
CA ARG A 72 0.64 13.64 19.38
C ARG A 72 -0.56 14.06 18.54
N ASP A 73 -0.44 15.13 17.79
CA ASP A 73 -1.56 15.61 16.96
C ASP A 73 -1.74 14.74 15.73
N PHE A 74 -0.64 14.33 15.12
CA PHE A 74 -0.66 13.30 14.07
C PHE A 74 -1.23 11.98 14.57
N ASP A 75 -0.77 11.47 15.71
CA ASP A 75 -1.25 10.20 16.28
C ASP A 75 -2.77 10.25 16.54
N ARG A 76 -3.28 11.37 17.02
CA ARG A 76 -4.73 11.57 17.23
C ARG A 76 -5.51 11.59 15.92
N ALA A 77 -5.01 12.32 14.91
CA ALA A 77 -5.62 12.39 13.61
C ALA A 77 -5.63 11.02 12.90
N LEU A 78 -4.51 10.30 12.99
CA LEU A 78 -4.40 8.94 12.49
C LEU A 78 -5.36 8.00 13.20
N ALA A 79 -5.42 8.01 14.54
CA ALA A 79 -6.33 7.18 15.31
C ALA A 79 -7.81 7.39 14.90
N ASN A 80 -8.22 8.63 14.67
CA ASN A 80 -9.58 8.93 14.18
C ASN A 80 -9.82 8.36 12.77
N SER A 81 -8.83 8.44 11.87
CA SER A 81 -8.92 7.87 10.54
C SER A 81 -8.99 6.34 10.57
N LEU A 82 -8.17 5.70 11.42
CA LEU A 82 -8.16 4.24 11.61
C LEU A 82 -9.46 3.74 12.25
N ALA A 83 -10.00 4.45 13.24
CA ALA A 83 -11.29 4.12 13.83
C ALA A 83 -12.40 4.16 12.76
N ARG A 84 -12.38 5.17 11.89
CA ARG A 84 -13.36 5.25 10.79
C ARG A 84 -13.17 4.13 9.77
N CYS A 85 -11.92 3.72 9.47
CA CYS A 85 -11.63 2.59 8.61
C CYS A 85 -12.14 1.27 9.23
N ALA A 86 -11.91 1.08 10.53
CA ALA A 86 -12.40 -0.06 11.30
C ALA A 86 -13.93 -0.19 11.22
N ASP A 87 -14.65 0.92 11.44
CA ASP A 87 -16.11 0.96 11.35
C ASP A 87 -16.60 0.58 9.93
N LEU A 88 -16.02 1.20 8.91
CA LEU A 88 -16.45 1.01 7.52
C LEU A 88 -16.15 -0.38 6.97
N LEU A 89 -15.07 -1.01 7.42
CA LEU A 89 -14.70 -2.37 7.05
C LEU A 89 -15.17 -3.42 8.08
N ASN A 90 -15.85 -2.99 9.13
CA ASN A 90 -16.32 -3.88 10.20
C ASN A 90 -15.21 -4.77 10.78
N VAL A 91 -14.05 -4.18 11.06
CA VAL A 91 -12.88 -4.86 11.65
C VAL A 91 -12.40 -4.12 12.90
N LEU A 92 -11.67 -4.82 13.77
CA LEU A 92 -11.14 -4.23 15.02
C LEU A 92 -9.68 -4.67 15.24
N PRO A 93 -8.72 -4.31 14.39
CA PRO A 93 -7.32 -4.63 14.60
C PRO A 93 -6.68 -3.74 15.67
N GLY A 94 -5.59 -4.22 16.27
CA GLY A 94 -4.63 -3.35 16.92
C GLY A 94 -3.83 -2.56 15.87
N PHE A 95 -3.24 -1.41 16.28
CA PHE A 95 -2.33 -0.64 15.45
C PHE A 95 -1.13 -0.18 16.26
N ALA A 96 0.08 -0.34 15.73
CA ALA A 96 1.30 0.20 16.31
C ALA A 96 2.33 0.50 15.22
N PHE A 97 3.36 1.24 15.62
CA PHE A 97 4.55 1.43 14.79
C PHE A 97 5.62 0.39 15.16
N TYR A 98 6.60 0.20 14.28
CA TYR A 98 7.78 -0.62 14.52
C TYR A 98 8.99 -0.07 13.74
N ASP A 99 10.19 -0.53 14.11
CA ASP A 99 11.41 -0.16 13.39
C ASP A 99 11.58 -1.03 12.14
N ASP A 100 11.38 -0.42 10.98
CA ASP A 100 11.50 -1.02 9.66
C ASP A 100 12.87 -0.73 9.00
N ARG A 101 13.96 -0.71 9.79
CA ARG A 101 15.33 -0.44 9.29
C ARG A 101 15.82 -1.41 8.23
N GLU A 102 15.35 -2.63 8.24
CA GLU A 102 15.73 -3.68 7.30
C GLU A 102 14.97 -3.61 5.97
N GLY A 103 13.88 -2.85 5.91
CA GLY A 103 13.07 -2.64 4.71
C GLY A 103 11.81 -1.85 5.02
N LEU A 104 11.56 -0.80 4.23
CA LEU A 104 10.37 0.05 4.40
C LEU A 104 9.10 -0.77 4.21
N ASN A 105 8.30 -0.92 5.27
CA ASN A 105 7.11 -1.74 5.19
C ASN A 105 6.01 -1.33 6.18
N ALA A 106 4.76 -1.69 5.81
CA ALA A 106 3.64 -1.83 6.73
C ALA A 106 3.02 -3.20 6.47
N TYR A 107 2.38 -3.80 7.47
CA TYR A 107 1.76 -5.10 7.29
C TYR A 107 0.68 -5.43 8.32
N ALA A 108 -0.24 -6.29 7.93
CA ALA A 108 -1.24 -6.88 8.77
C ALA A 108 -0.85 -8.30 9.21
N THR A 109 -1.17 -8.66 10.45
CA THR A 109 -0.98 -10.01 10.98
C THR A 109 -2.21 -10.48 11.74
N THR A 110 -2.48 -11.77 11.71
CA THR A 110 -3.53 -12.40 12.53
C THR A 110 -3.19 -12.40 14.02
N ARG A 111 -1.95 -12.10 14.40
CA ARG A 111 -1.53 -12.06 15.82
C ARG A 111 -2.19 -10.89 16.53
N VAL A 112 -2.88 -11.20 17.63
CA VAL A 112 -3.51 -10.20 18.51
C VAL A 112 -2.47 -9.69 19.51
N ARG A 113 -2.03 -8.44 19.36
CA ARG A 113 -0.97 -7.84 20.20
C ARG A 113 -1.46 -6.79 21.18
N MET A 114 -2.64 -6.20 20.96
CA MET A 114 -3.15 -5.07 21.74
C MET A 114 -4.58 -5.26 22.23
N LYS A 115 -4.96 -6.48 22.60
CA LYS A 115 -6.31 -6.83 23.10
C LYS A 115 -7.44 -6.39 22.13
N ARG A 116 -7.16 -6.42 20.82
CA ARG A 116 -8.14 -6.19 19.76
C ARG A 116 -8.46 -7.51 19.05
N ALA A 117 -9.72 -7.66 18.58
CA ALA A 117 -10.23 -8.96 18.17
C ALA A 117 -9.62 -9.51 16.86
N ASP A 118 -9.29 -8.64 15.89
CA ASP A 118 -9.08 -9.04 14.51
C ASP A 118 -7.60 -8.99 14.07
N GLY A 119 -6.66 -9.14 15.00
CA GLY A 119 -5.22 -9.11 14.68
C GLY A 119 -4.58 -7.73 14.90
N THR A 120 -3.48 -7.47 14.19
CA THR A 120 -2.70 -6.24 14.37
C THR A 120 -2.18 -5.74 13.02
N VAL A 121 -2.21 -4.41 12.84
CA VAL A 121 -1.51 -3.70 11.76
C VAL A 121 -0.27 -3.03 12.33
N LEU A 122 0.85 -3.20 11.66
CA LEU A 122 2.14 -2.62 12.02
C LEU A 122 2.62 -1.69 10.91
N MET A 123 2.91 -0.43 11.26
CA MET A 123 3.42 0.60 10.36
C MET A 123 4.88 0.88 10.66
N GLY A 124 5.75 0.71 9.68
CA GLY A 124 7.17 1.06 9.80
C GLY A 124 7.37 2.57 9.98
N GLN A 125 8.22 2.94 10.94
CA GLN A 125 8.51 4.35 11.23
C GLN A 125 9.22 5.05 10.05
N ARG A 126 10.08 4.33 9.32
CA ARG A 126 10.76 4.87 8.13
C ARG A 126 9.82 4.98 6.94
N LEU A 127 8.90 4.01 6.77
CA LEU A 127 7.85 4.12 5.78
C LEU A 127 6.95 5.31 6.07
N LEU A 128 6.50 5.48 7.33
CA LEU A 128 5.75 6.65 7.76
C LEU A 128 6.47 7.95 7.38
N ALA A 129 7.75 8.07 7.76
CA ALA A 129 8.55 9.25 7.43
C ALA A 129 8.67 9.49 5.92
N ARG A 130 8.72 8.45 5.09
CA ARG A 130 8.70 8.54 3.63
C ARG A 130 7.36 9.05 3.11
N LEU A 131 6.25 8.51 3.61
CA LEU A 131 4.91 8.91 3.21
C LEU A 131 4.61 10.36 3.60
N MET A 132 5.03 10.79 4.80
CA MET A 132 4.87 12.16 5.28
C MET A 132 5.70 13.20 4.50
N ARG A 133 6.64 12.78 3.67
CA ARG A 133 7.38 13.66 2.74
C ARG A 133 6.76 13.75 1.34
N GLN A 134 5.64 13.08 1.09
CA GLN A 134 4.96 13.21 -0.20
C GLN A 134 4.44 14.64 -0.38
N PRO A 135 4.56 15.22 -1.58
CA PRO A 135 4.16 16.62 -1.83
C PRO A 135 2.65 16.85 -1.82
N GLU A 136 1.86 15.80 -2.05
CA GLU A 136 0.41 15.86 -2.14
C GLU A 136 -0.24 15.06 -1.02
N ALA A 137 -0.96 15.72 -0.12
CA ALA A 137 -1.75 15.14 0.97
C ALA A 137 -1.02 13.96 1.68
N PRO A 138 0.12 14.18 2.35
CA PRO A 138 0.93 13.12 2.95
C PRO A 138 0.18 12.28 3.98
N ASP A 139 -0.74 12.88 4.73
CA ASP A 139 -1.64 12.19 5.65
C ASP A 139 -2.59 11.21 4.93
N ALA A 140 -3.04 11.55 3.73
CA ALA A 140 -3.83 10.65 2.90
C ALA A 140 -2.99 9.50 2.32
N CYS A 141 -1.70 9.70 2.04
CA CYS A 141 -0.78 8.61 1.67
C CYS A 141 -0.66 7.59 2.82
N VAL A 142 -0.51 8.06 4.06
CA VAL A 142 -0.49 7.19 5.25
C VAL A 142 -1.81 6.44 5.40
N ALA A 143 -2.94 7.16 5.27
CA ALA A 143 -4.28 6.55 5.36
C ALA A 143 -4.50 5.49 4.26
N ALA A 144 -3.96 5.68 3.05
CA ALA A 144 -4.06 4.72 1.96
C ALA A 144 -3.36 3.39 2.28
N VAL A 145 -2.14 3.45 2.83
CA VAL A 145 -1.41 2.27 3.28
C VAL A 145 -2.14 1.59 4.42
N CYS A 146 -2.56 2.34 5.46
CA CYS A 146 -3.30 1.77 6.57
C CYS A 146 -4.61 1.10 6.11
N ALA A 147 -5.36 1.71 5.19
CA ALA A 147 -6.60 1.14 4.68
C ALA A 147 -6.37 -0.14 3.88
N HIS A 148 -5.24 -0.25 3.16
CA HIS A 148 -4.81 -1.48 2.52
C HIS A 148 -4.56 -2.58 3.56
N GLU A 149 -3.80 -2.29 4.63
CA GLU A 149 -3.56 -3.25 5.71
C GLU A 149 -4.86 -3.68 6.42
N PHE A 150 -5.80 -2.75 6.59
CA PHE A 150 -7.14 -3.07 7.10
C PHE A 150 -7.93 -3.96 6.13
N GLY A 151 -7.67 -3.86 4.83
CA GLY A 151 -8.16 -4.80 3.82
C GLY A 151 -7.69 -6.23 4.09
N HIS A 152 -6.43 -6.43 4.47
CA HIS A 152 -5.91 -7.75 4.87
C HIS A 152 -6.54 -8.24 6.18
N ILE A 153 -6.75 -7.36 7.16
CA ILE A 153 -7.49 -7.73 8.38
C ILE A 153 -8.91 -8.21 8.02
N LEU A 154 -9.59 -7.54 7.09
CA LEU A 154 -10.90 -7.99 6.60
C LEU A 154 -10.83 -9.37 5.95
N GLN A 155 -9.81 -9.64 5.14
CA GLN A 155 -9.57 -10.96 4.54
C GLN A 155 -9.40 -12.03 5.62
N TYR A 156 -8.62 -11.78 6.65
CA TYR A 156 -8.41 -12.69 7.77
C TYR A 156 -9.72 -12.96 8.52
N LYS A 157 -10.42 -11.89 8.91
CA LYS A 157 -11.69 -11.98 9.63
C LYS A 157 -12.76 -12.77 8.88
N MET A 158 -12.84 -12.61 7.58
CA MET A 158 -13.82 -13.28 6.72
C MET A 158 -13.35 -14.64 6.16
N GLY A 159 -12.13 -15.10 6.51
CA GLY A 159 -11.59 -16.36 6.01
C GLY A 159 -11.36 -16.37 4.49
N LEU A 160 -11.09 -15.21 3.87
CA LEU A 160 -10.94 -15.09 2.42
C LEU A 160 -9.55 -15.48 1.92
N SER A 161 -8.55 -15.56 2.80
CA SER A 161 -7.14 -15.76 2.43
C SER A 161 -6.93 -16.99 1.56
N GLU A 162 -7.47 -18.14 1.96
CA GLU A 162 -7.33 -19.38 1.19
C GLU A 162 -8.01 -19.28 -0.18
N ARG A 163 -9.19 -18.67 -0.26
CA ARG A 163 -9.91 -18.46 -1.52
C ARG A 163 -9.15 -17.56 -2.49
N LEU A 164 -8.52 -16.49 -1.97
CA LEU A 164 -7.73 -15.55 -2.78
C LEU A 164 -6.44 -16.18 -3.30
N LYS A 165 -5.84 -17.09 -2.53
CA LYS A 165 -4.58 -17.78 -2.88
C LYS A 165 -4.78 -19.02 -3.74
N ALA A 166 -5.97 -19.61 -3.71
CA ALA A 166 -6.25 -20.87 -4.41
C ALA A 166 -5.88 -20.81 -5.90
N GLY A 167 -4.97 -21.72 -6.31
CA GLY A 167 -4.50 -21.80 -7.70
C GLY A 167 -3.63 -20.64 -8.16
N GLN A 168 -3.16 -19.76 -7.26
CA GLN A 168 -2.33 -18.62 -7.60
C GLN A 168 -0.84 -18.91 -7.36
N PRO A 169 0.04 -18.58 -8.33
CA PRO A 169 1.49 -18.67 -8.15
C PRO A 169 2.06 -17.51 -7.33
N THR A 170 1.28 -16.43 -7.12
CA THR A 170 1.70 -15.19 -6.47
C THR A 170 0.68 -14.73 -5.44
N VAL A 171 1.02 -13.74 -4.64
CA VAL A 171 0.10 -13.09 -3.68
C VAL A 171 -0.78 -12.03 -4.33
N LYS A 172 -0.64 -11.77 -5.62
CA LYS A 172 -1.29 -10.66 -6.35
C LYS A 172 -2.78 -10.51 -6.05
N ARG A 173 -3.55 -11.60 -6.07
CA ARG A 173 -5.00 -11.51 -5.80
C ARG A 173 -5.34 -11.01 -4.41
N SER A 174 -4.59 -11.43 -3.39
CA SER A 174 -4.73 -10.92 -2.02
C SER A 174 -4.41 -9.43 -1.95
N GLU A 175 -3.35 -9.01 -2.60
CA GLU A 175 -2.91 -7.61 -2.62
C GLU A 175 -3.92 -6.70 -3.32
N LEU A 176 -4.35 -7.08 -4.52
CA LEU A 176 -5.34 -6.30 -5.28
C LEU A 176 -6.71 -6.28 -4.60
N ASN A 177 -7.06 -7.32 -3.84
CA ASN A 177 -8.26 -7.32 -3.02
C ASN A 177 -8.13 -6.35 -1.83
N ALA A 178 -6.97 -6.25 -1.19
CA ALA A 178 -6.70 -5.26 -0.14
C ALA A 178 -6.70 -3.83 -0.71
N ASP A 179 -6.09 -3.61 -1.89
CA ASP A 179 -6.15 -2.34 -2.62
C ASP A 179 -7.59 -1.92 -2.96
N PHE A 180 -8.43 -2.88 -3.35
CA PHE A 180 -9.86 -2.62 -3.57
C PHE A 180 -10.51 -2.05 -2.30
N PHE A 181 -10.23 -2.62 -1.13
CA PHE A 181 -10.80 -2.12 0.13
C PHE A 181 -10.21 -0.79 0.59
N ALA A 182 -8.95 -0.50 0.26
CA ALA A 182 -8.41 0.85 0.43
C ALA A 182 -9.21 1.87 -0.43
N GLY A 183 -9.53 1.51 -1.66
CA GLY A 183 -10.39 2.31 -2.54
C GLY A 183 -11.82 2.43 -2.03
N TYR A 184 -12.41 1.35 -1.54
CA TYR A 184 -13.74 1.36 -0.93
C TYR A 184 -13.81 2.34 0.24
N PHE A 185 -12.83 2.30 1.14
CA PHE A 185 -12.70 3.27 2.22
C PHE A 185 -12.59 4.70 1.69
N ALA A 186 -11.73 4.96 0.70
CA ALA A 186 -11.56 6.28 0.11
C ALA A 186 -12.86 6.84 -0.48
N GLY A 187 -13.65 5.99 -1.14
CA GLY A 187 -14.95 6.39 -1.70
C GLY A 187 -15.99 6.72 -0.64
N MET A 188 -16.05 5.94 0.45
CA MET A 188 -16.90 6.25 1.59
C MET A 188 -16.50 7.57 2.24
N ARG A 189 -15.19 7.82 2.43
CA ARG A 189 -14.69 9.10 2.97
C ARG A 189 -15.00 10.29 2.06
N LYS A 190 -14.93 10.11 0.73
CA LYS A 190 -15.28 11.13 -0.26
C LYS A 190 -16.78 11.48 -0.21
N ARG A 191 -17.64 10.52 0.07
CA ARG A 191 -19.09 10.74 0.29
C ARG A 191 -19.37 11.55 1.56
N GLU A 192 -18.61 11.29 2.63
CA GLU A 192 -18.74 11.99 3.91
C GLU A 192 -18.16 13.41 3.84
N ARG A 193 -17.09 13.58 3.07
CA ARG A 193 -16.36 14.84 2.94
C ARG A 193 -15.91 15.03 1.48
N ALA A 194 -16.57 15.92 0.76
CA ALA A 194 -16.31 16.18 -0.66
C ALA A 194 -14.85 16.59 -0.96
N SER A 195 -14.16 17.24 -0.02
CA SER A 195 -12.74 17.64 -0.14
C SER A 195 -11.76 16.51 0.18
N PHE A 196 -12.20 15.28 0.52
CA PHE A 196 -11.29 14.18 0.82
C PHE A 196 -10.46 13.81 -0.42
N PRO A 197 -9.12 13.72 -0.31
CA PRO A 197 -8.21 13.53 -1.45
C PRO A 197 -8.13 12.03 -1.84
N ALA A 198 -9.25 11.47 -2.32
CA ALA A 198 -9.37 10.03 -2.61
C ALA A 198 -8.43 9.55 -3.71
N GLU A 199 -8.07 10.41 -4.67
CA GLU A 199 -7.14 10.12 -5.77
C GLU A 199 -5.74 9.78 -5.29
N VAL A 200 -5.33 10.28 -4.13
CA VAL A 200 -4.03 10.00 -3.53
C VAL A 200 -3.90 8.51 -3.17
N PHE A 201 -5.00 7.83 -2.86
CA PHE A 201 -5.00 6.40 -2.57
C PHE A 201 -4.50 5.56 -3.77
N ALA A 202 -5.03 5.83 -4.96
CA ALA A 202 -4.58 5.14 -6.17
C ALA A 202 -3.12 5.48 -6.52
N LYS A 203 -2.73 6.76 -6.40
CA LYS A 203 -1.34 7.20 -6.60
C LYS A 203 -0.38 6.51 -5.62
N THR A 204 -0.76 6.39 -4.36
CA THR A 204 0.05 5.76 -3.33
C THR A 204 0.24 4.27 -3.64
N GLN A 205 -0.82 3.52 -3.90
CA GLN A 205 -0.70 2.09 -4.20
C GLN A 205 0.01 1.82 -5.52
N PHE A 206 -0.10 2.71 -6.52
CA PHE A 206 0.71 2.66 -7.73
C PHE A 206 2.22 2.59 -7.42
N THR A 207 2.70 3.35 -6.43
CA THR A 207 4.13 3.38 -6.08
C THR A 207 4.64 2.10 -5.41
N PHE A 208 3.74 1.26 -4.92
CA PHE A 208 4.04 -0.03 -4.28
C PHE A 208 3.92 -1.22 -5.23
N GLY A 209 3.51 -1.01 -6.47
CA GLY A 209 3.49 -2.06 -7.49
C GLY A 209 4.89 -2.46 -7.94
N ASP A 210 5.01 -3.67 -8.46
CA ASP A 210 6.24 -4.20 -9.05
C ASP A 210 5.97 -4.85 -10.41
N ASN A 211 7.02 -4.99 -11.22
CA ASN A 211 6.95 -5.62 -12.55
C ASN A 211 7.50 -7.06 -12.55
N MET A 212 7.69 -7.66 -11.36
CA MET A 212 8.28 -8.98 -11.21
C MET A 212 7.20 -10.07 -11.21
N VAL A 213 6.39 -10.10 -12.26
CA VAL A 213 5.14 -10.89 -12.37
C VAL A 213 5.26 -12.38 -12.10
N ASN A 214 6.45 -12.95 -12.23
CA ASN A 214 6.71 -14.38 -11.99
C ASN A 214 7.24 -14.68 -10.56
N ARG A 215 7.41 -13.66 -9.72
CA ARG A 215 7.85 -13.88 -8.34
C ARG A 215 6.67 -14.27 -7.45
N PRO A 216 6.83 -15.27 -6.56
CA PRO A 216 5.78 -15.63 -5.60
C PRO A 216 5.26 -14.45 -4.79
N GLY A 217 6.14 -13.53 -4.40
CA GLY A 217 5.81 -12.30 -3.70
C GLY A 217 5.39 -11.12 -4.60
N HIS A 218 4.99 -11.36 -5.86
CA HIS A 218 4.48 -10.30 -6.73
C HIS A 218 3.12 -9.78 -6.23
N HIS A 219 3.06 -8.46 -5.95
CA HIS A 219 1.90 -7.78 -5.36
C HIS A 219 0.95 -7.16 -6.41
N GLY A 220 1.24 -7.30 -7.68
CA GLY A 220 0.58 -6.61 -8.79
C GLY A 220 1.44 -5.50 -9.36
N THR A 221 1.26 -5.23 -10.65
CA THR A 221 1.90 -4.10 -11.31
C THR A 221 1.39 -2.77 -10.77
N PRO A 222 2.14 -1.66 -10.92
CA PRO A 222 1.67 -0.33 -10.53
C PRO A 222 0.26 -0.02 -11.06
N ALA A 223 0.00 -0.35 -12.33
CA ALA A 223 -1.30 -0.09 -12.96
C ALA A 223 -2.42 -0.97 -12.37
N GLU A 224 -2.17 -2.26 -12.10
CA GLU A 224 -3.15 -3.17 -11.50
C GLU A 224 -3.53 -2.71 -10.09
N ARG A 225 -2.56 -2.30 -9.28
CA ARG A 225 -2.80 -1.81 -7.92
C ARG A 225 -3.65 -0.54 -7.93
N ALA A 226 -3.27 0.45 -8.73
CA ALA A 226 -4.07 1.67 -8.88
C ALA A 226 -5.49 1.38 -9.39
N ALA A 227 -5.64 0.48 -10.38
CA ALA A 227 -6.94 0.08 -10.91
C ALA A 227 -7.82 -0.61 -9.86
N ALA A 228 -7.24 -1.43 -8.98
CA ALA A 228 -7.96 -2.06 -7.89
C ALA A 228 -8.52 -1.02 -6.89
N VAL A 229 -7.71 -0.01 -6.53
CA VAL A 229 -8.17 1.12 -5.70
C VAL A 229 -9.30 1.88 -6.39
N VAL A 230 -9.16 2.21 -7.68
CA VAL A 230 -10.23 2.90 -8.44
C VAL A 230 -11.51 2.07 -8.44
N LYS A 231 -11.42 0.75 -8.66
CA LYS A 231 -12.59 -0.14 -8.64
C LYS A 231 -13.30 -0.14 -7.28
N GLY A 232 -12.54 -0.21 -6.19
CA GLY A 232 -13.10 -0.11 -4.84
C GLY A 232 -13.76 1.24 -4.57
N PHE A 233 -13.11 2.33 -4.99
CA PHE A 233 -13.67 3.68 -4.90
C PHE A 233 -15.00 3.79 -5.65
N GLU A 234 -15.08 3.33 -6.88
CA GLU A 234 -16.32 3.35 -7.66
C GLU A 234 -17.44 2.57 -6.96
N THR A 235 -17.10 1.39 -6.44
CA THR A 235 -18.04 0.52 -5.73
C THR A 235 -18.70 1.21 -4.54
N SER A 236 -17.95 1.99 -3.77
CA SER A 236 -18.50 2.70 -2.61
C SER A 236 -19.04 4.09 -2.95
N TYR A 237 -18.37 4.84 -3.83
CA TYR A 237 -18.72 6.23 -4.13
C TYR A 237 -19.88 6.34 -5.12
N ARG A 238 -19.77 5.64 -6.26
CA ARG A 238 -20.77 5.67 -7.34
C ARG A 238 -21.89 4.67 -7.13
N ASP A 239 -21.50 3.40 -6.96
CA ASP A 239 -22.47 2.29 -6.91
C ASP A 239 -23.12 2.18 -5.53
N LYS A 240 -22.52 2.80 -4.50
CA LYS A 240 -23.03 2.88 -3.11
C LYS A 240 -23.31 1.51 -2.48
N LEU A 241 -22.55 0.49 -2.88
CA LEU A 241 -22.74 -0.85 -2.36
C LEU A 241 -22.39 -0.93 -0.88
N ALA A 242 -23.16 -1.71 -0.13
CA ALA A 242 -22.83 -2.07 1.25
C ALA A 242 -21.61 -2.99 1.29
N LEU A 243 -20.96 -3.12 2.47
CA LEU A 243 -19.71 -3.88 2.61
C LEU A 243 -19.84 -5.34 2.12
N GLY A 244 -20.95 -6.03 2.42
CA GLY A 244 -21.16 -7.41 1.99
C GLY A 244 -21.14 -7.55 0.46
N ASP A 245 -21.88 -6.69 -0.26
CA ASP A 245 -21.92 -6.69 -1.73
C ASP A 245 -20.57 -6.24 -2.33
N ALA A 246 -19.85 -5.35 -1.61
CA ALA A 246 -18.52 -4.92 -2.01
C ALA A 246 -17.50 -6.08 -1.88
N VAL A 247 -17.62 -6.94 -0.86
CA VAL A 247 -16.80 -8.16 -0.73
C VAL A 247 -17.01 -9.07 -1.93
N ASP A 248 -18.25 -9.37 -2.29
CA ASP A 248 -18.54 -10.21 -3.45
C ASP A 248 -18.03 -9.58 -4.76
N THR A 249 -18.17 -8.27 -4.89
CA THR A 249 -17.67 -7.52 -6.05
C THR A 249 -16.15 -7.57 -6.13
N SER A 250 -15.45 -7.41 -5.02
CA SER A 250 -13.99 -7.47 -4.94
C SER A 250 -13.46 -8.85 -5.34
N LEU A 251 -14.09 -9.92 -4.85
CA LEU A 251 -13.73 -11.30 -5.20
C LEU A 251 -13.93 -11.60 -6.69
N ARG A 252 -15.04 -11.15 -7.27
CA ARG A 252 -15.28 -11.27 -8.72
C ARG A 252 -14.27 -10.46 -9.54
N TYR A 253 -13.88 -9.28 -9.05
CA TYR A 253 -12.91 -8.42 -9.71
C TYR A 253 -11.54 -9.12 -9.80
N VAL A 254 -10.98 -9.52 -8.65
CA VAL A 254 -9.63 -10.11 -8.62
C VAL A 254 -9.58 -11.52 -9.24
N ALA A 255 -10.69 -12.23 -9.33
CA ALA A 255 -10.75 -13.54 -9.98
C ALA A 255 -10.52 -13.46 -11.51
N ARG A 256 -10.67 -12.30 -12.12
CA ARG A 256 -10.51 -12.06 -13.57
C ARG A 256 -9.10 -11.62 -13.95
N LEU A 257 -8.25 -11.36 -12.96
CA LEU A 257 -6.87 -10.89 -13.10
C LEU A 257 -5.85 -12.02 -12.90
#